data_81fd705ea8e2d1cd9ec563c5f617db6c
#
_entry.id   81fd705ea8e2d1cd9ec563c5f617db6c
#
_cell.length_a   1.000
_cell.length_b   1.000
_cell.length_c   1.000
_cell.angle_alpha   90.00
_cell.angle_beta   90.00
_cell.angle_gamma   90.00
#
_symmetry.space_group_name_H-M   'P 1'
#
loop_
_entity.id
_entity.type
_entity.pdbx_description
1 polymer ?
#
loop_
_entity_poly.entity_id
_entity_poly.type
_entity_poly.pdbx_seq_one_letter_code
_entity_poly.pdbx_strand_id
1 'polypeptide(L)'
;MGTLLDTTVFIDLERAVRRLAPASAMAEVSGRLEHQPGADEEVAIAAITASELLHGVHGATPEHRPRREALVEAVLAAFPPLPFGLLAARVHARIWAELAVAGQEVGAHDRLVAAAAIAAGWRVGTANIRNFDRIASLDTLTISFTS
;
A
#
# COMPACT_ATOMS: atom_id res chain seq x y z
N MET A 1 -8.12 7.29 -13.01
CA MET A 1 -6.97 7.42 -12.09
C MET A 1 -7.36 6.91 -10.71
N GLY A 2 -6.41 6.43 -9.95
CA GLY A 2 -6.68 5.90 -8.61
C GLY A 2 -5.48 6.02 -7.67
N THR A 3 -5.65 5.51 -6.46
CA THR A 3 -4.63 5.47 -5.43
C THR A 3 -4.36 4.02 -5.03
N LEU A 4 -3.11 3.63 -5.09
CA LEU A 4 -2.64 2.32 -4.65
C LEU A 4 -2.04 2.47 -3.26
N LEU A 5 -2.67 1.87 -2.26
CA LEU A 5 -2.20 1.95 -0.87
C LEU A 5 -1.08 0.95 -0.63
N ASP A 6 0.01 1.40 -0.02
CA ASP A 6 1.10 0.49 0.36
C ASP A 6 0.90 -0.07 1.77
N THR A 7 1.73 -1.01 2.16
CA THR A 7 1.63 -1.71 3.43
C THR A 7 1.77 -0.78 4.63
N THR A 8 2.54 0.30 4.52
CA THR A 8 2.78 1.23 5.64
C THR A 8 1.50 1.91 6.12
N VAL A 9 0.54 2.15 5.22
CA VAL A 9 -0.77 2.72 5.57
C VAL A 9 -1.49 1.81 6.57
N PHE A 10 -1.46 0.50 6.33
CA PHE A 10 -2.17 -0.48 7.17
C PHE A 10 -1.42 -0.77 8.47
N ILE A 11 -0.10 -0.73 8.47
CA ILE A 11 0.71 -0.83 9.70
C ILE A 11 0.43 0.39 10.60
N ASP A 12 0.38 1.57 10.01
CA ASP A 12 0.08 2.80 10.71
C ASP A 12 -1.35 2.80 11.26
N LEU A 13 -2.30 2.32 10.46
CA LEU A 13 -3.70 2.13 10.88
C LEU A 13 -3.79 1.17 12.08
N GLU A 14 -3.15 0.01 12.00
CA GLU A 14 -3.16 -0.99 13.07
C GLU A 14 -2.66 -0.40 14.40
N ARG A 15 -1.62 0.41 14.34
CA ARG A 15 -1.08 1.10 15.52
C ARG A 15 -2.05 2.12 16.11
N ALA A 16 -2.73 2.86 15.23
CA ALA A 16 -3.66 3.92 15.64
C ALA A 16 -4.96 3.38 16.24
N VAL A 17 -5.41 2.20 15.78
CA VAL A 17 -6.75 1.69 16.09
C VAL A 17 -6.72 0.32 16.78
N ARG A 18 -5.71 0.04 17.56
CA ARG A 18 -5.51 -1.26 18.22
C ARG A 18 -6.71 -1.79 18.98
N ARG A 19 -7.57 -0.89 19.49
CA ARG A 19 -8.72 -1.26 20.32
C ARG A 19 -10.03 -1.27 19.54
N LEU A 20 -10.01 -0.88 18.27
CA LEU A 20 -11.22 -0.84 17.45
C LEU A 20 -11.46 -2.19 16.78
N ALA A 21 -12.73 -2.50 16.53
CA ALA A 21 -13.10 -3.63 15.70
C ALA A 21 -12.64 -3.38 14.25
N PRO A 22 -12.39 -4.44 13.43
CA PRO A 22 -11.97 -4.29 12.04
C PRO A 22 -12.86 -3.38 11.20
N ALA A 23 -14.18 -3.44 11.38
CA ALA A 23 -15.12 -2.58 10.67
C ALA A 23 -14.90 -1.09 11.01
N SER A 24 -14.64 -0.77 12.29
CA SER A 24 -14.34 0.60 12.72
C SER A 24 -13.00 1.07 12.19
N ALA A 25 -12.00 0.19 12.15
CA ALA A 25 -10.70 0.48 11.54
C ALA A 25 -10.84 0.81 10.05
N MET A 26 -11.66 0.06 9.33
CA MET A 26 -11.92 0.33 7.91
C MET A 26 -12.66 1.65 7.70
N ALA A 27 -13.56 2.03 8.60
CA ALA A 27 -14.22 3.33 8.58
C ALA A 27 -13.22 4.47 8.73
N GLU A 28 -12.19 4.31 9.57
CA GLU A 28 -11.10 5.30 9.70
C GLU A 28 -10.34 5.49 8.39
N VAL A 29 -10.01 4.38 7.70
CA VAL A 29 -9.35 4.45 6.38
C VAL A 29 -10.22 5.22 5.39
N SER A 30 -11.50 4.86 5.29
CA SER A 30 -12.43 5.52 4.37
C SER A 30 -12.57 7.00 4.70
N GLY A 31 -12.70 7.35 5.97
CA GLY A 31 -12.77 8.74 6.41
C GLY A 31 -11.53 9.57 6.05
N ARG A 32 -10.34 8.98 6.16
CA ARG A 32 -9.11 9.64 5.74
C ARG A 32 -9.06 9.87 4.25
N LEU A 33 -9.47 8.86 3.47
CA LEU A 33 -9.47 8.95 2.00
C LEU A 33 -10.47 9.98 1.48
N GLU A 34 -11.63 10.12 2.12
CA GLU A 34 -12.65 11.10 1.74
C GLU A 34 -12.16 12.54 1.82
N HIS A 35 -11.18 12.81 2.66
CA HIS A 35 -10.62 14.15 2.86
C HIS A 35 -9.36 14.41 2.01
N GLN A 36 -8.98 13.47 1.15
CA GLN A 36 -7.82 13.62 0.28
C GLN A 36 -8.23 14.12 -1.11
N PRO A 37 -7.34 14.82 -1.83
CA PRO A 37 -7.58 15.12 -3.24
C PRO A 37 -7.83 13.84 -4.03
N GLY A 38 -8.84 13.83 -4.90
CA GLY A 38 -9.20 12.64 -5.66
C GLY A 38 -10.02 11.62 -4.88
N ALA A 39 -10.79 12.04 -3.89
CA ALA A 39 -11.64 11.16 -3.08
C ALA A 39 -12.60 10.29 -3.88
N ASP A 40 -13.01 10.73 -5.09
CA ASP A 40 -13.89 10.00 -5.99
C ASP A 40 -13.15 8.96 -6.84
N GLU A 41 -11.84 8.88 -6.72
CA GLU A 41 -11.02 7.94 -7.47
C GLU A 41 -11.03 6.54 -6.84
N GLU A 42 -10.72 5.55 -7.66
CA GLU A 42 -10.59 4.18 -7.20
C GLU A 42 -9.43 4.03 -6.21
N VAL A 43 -9.58 3.12 -5.26
CA VAL A 43 -8.55 2.76 -4.30
C VAL A 43 -8.35 1.26 -4.31
N ALA A 44 -7.12 0.83 -4.36
CA ALA A 44 -6.75 -0.58 -4.38
C ALA A 44 -5.42 -0.80 -3.64
N ILE A 45 -5.01 -2.04 -3.55
CA ILE A 45 -3.68 -2.42 -3.07
C ILE A 45 -2.94 -3.20 -4.17
N ALA A 46 -1.62 -3.24 -4.10
CA ALA A 46 -0.84 -4.10 -4.99
C ALA A 46 -0.92 -5.56 -4.52
N ALA A 47 -0.74 -6.50 -5.45
CA ALA A 47 -0.71 -7.92 -5.11
C ALA A 47 0.37 -8.24 -4.06
N ILE A 48 1.55 -7.61 -4.16
CA ILE A 48 2.61 -7.80 -3.16
C ILE A 48 2.21 -7.25 -1.78
N THR A 49 1.41 -6.19 -1.72
CA THR A 49 0.89 -5.66 -0.47
C THR A 49 -0.03 -6.67 0.22
N ALA A 50 -0.90 -7.33 -0.54
CA ALA A 50 -1.73 -8.42 -0.02
C ALA A 50 -0.86 -9.54 0.57
N SER A 51 0.22 -9.92 -0.12
CA SER A 51 1.17 -10.91 0.37
C SER A 51 1.83 -10.50 1.68
N GLU A 52 2.28 -9.25 1.78
CA GLU A 52 2.90 -8.73 3.00
C GLU A 52 1.93 -8.73 4.18
N LEU A 53 0.68 -8.31 3.97
CA LEU A 53 -0.34 -8.31 5.01
C LEU A 53 -0.65 -9.73 5.50
N LEU A 54 -0.81 -10.67 4.57
CA LEU A 54 -1.05 -12.08 4.89
C LEU A 54 0.15 -12.72 5.59
N HIS A 55 1.37 -12.38 5.18
CA HIS A 55 2.58 -12.80 5.86
C HIS A 55 2.59 -12.34 7.32
N GLY A 56 2.14 -11.12 7.57
CA GLY A 56 2.00 -10.58 8.92
C GLY A 56 1.01 -11.37 9.79
N VAL A 57 -0.04 -11.93 9.19
CA VAL A 57 -0.97 -12.83 9.89
C VAL A 57 -0.25 -14.11 10.31
N HIS A 58 0.49 -14.74 9.39
CA HIS A 58 1.23 -15.96 9.68
C HIS A 58 2.31 -15.76 10.74
N GLY A 59 2.94 -14.58 10.78
CA GLY A 59 3.95 -14.23 11.77
C GLY A 59 3.42 -13.76 13.11
N ALA A 60 2.11 -13.54 13.24
CA ALA A 60 1.51 -13.06 14.48
C ALA A 60 1.51 -14.16 15.57
N THR A 61 1.60 -13.74 16.84
CA THR A 61 1.41 -14.65 17.96
C THR A 61 0.00 -15.22 17.98
N PRO A 62 -0.23 -16.42 18.57
CA PRO A 62 -1.58 -16.99 18.64
C PRO A 62 -2.61 -16.06 19.26
N GLU A 63 -2.20 -15.19 20.18
CA GLU A 63 -3.09 -14.24 20.86
C GLU A 63 -3.55 -13.11 19.91
N HIS A 64 -2.68 -12.64 19.05
CA HIS A 64 -2.95 -11.50 18.15
C HIS A 64 -3.42 -11.91 16.76
N ARG A 65 -3.19 -13.16 16.37
CA ARG A 65 -3.51 -13.64 15.02
C ARG A 65 -4.99 -13.48 14.64
N PRO A 66 -5.97 -13.86 15.47
CA PRO A 66 -7.37 -13.72 15.07
C PRO A 66 -7.79 -12.30 14.73
N ARG A 67 -7.33 -11.32 15.51
CA ARG A 67 -7.63 -9.92 15.27
C ARG A 67 -6.94 -9.40 14.01
N ARG A 68 -5.66 -9.73 13.83
CA ARG A 68 -4.90 -9.33 12.65
C ARG A 68 -5.48 -9.94 11.39
N GLU A 69 -5.83 -11.21 11.42
CA GLU A 69 -6.48 -11.90 10.32
C GLU A 69 -7.80 -11.23 9.95
N ALA A 70 -8.63 -10.89 10.92
CA ALA A 70 -9.90 -10.21 10.67
C ALA A 70 -9.68 -8.83 10.03
N LEU A 71 -8.68 -8.08 10.47
CA LEU A 71 -8.35 -6.78 9.87
C LEU A 71 -7.85 -6.94 8.44
N VAL A 72 -6.94 -7.89 8.20
CA VAL A 72 -6.39 -8.15 6.86
C VAL A 72 -7.49 -8.60 5.90
N GLU A 73 -8.37 -9.50 6.31
CA GLU A 73 -9.49 -9.92 5.47
C GLU A 73 -10.44 -8.77 5.15
N ALA A 74 -10.67 -7.85 6.10
CA ALA A 74 -11.46 -6.65 5.87
C ALA A 74 -10.79 -5.73 4.83
N VAL A 75 -9.47 -5.57 4.90
CA VAL A 75 -8.69 -4.80 3.92
C VAL A 75 -8.81 -5.42 2.53
N LEU A 76 -8.61 -6.72 2.41
CA LEU A 76 -8.69 -7.43 1.13
C LEU A 76 -10.09 -7.36 0.51
N ALA A 77 -11.13 -7.35 1.34
CA ALA A 77 -12.50 -7.19 0.86
C ALA A 77 -12.79 -5.75 0.39
N ALA A 78 -12.23 -4.76 1.06
CA ALA A 78 -12.49 -3.35 0.76
C ALA A 78 -11.63 -2.82 -0.39
N PHE A 79 -10.39 -3.31 -0.53
CA PHE A 79 -9.42 -2.83 -1.52
C PHE A 79 -8.93 -3.98 -2.39
N PRO A 80 -9.56 -4.23 -3.55
CA PRO A 80 -9.19 -5.36 -4.39
C PRO A 80 -7.71 -5.28 -4.81
N PRO A 81 -6.95 -6.37 -4.67
CA PRO A 81 -5.56 -6.38 -5.13
C PRO A 81 -5.46 -6.28 -6.65
N LEU A 82 -4.65 -5.34 -7.14
CA LEU A 82 -4.30 -5.26 -8.56
C LEU A 82 -3.25 -6.32 -8.88
N PRO A 83 -3.45 -7.11 -9.94
CA PRO A 83 -2.45 -8.10 -10.34
C PRO A 83 -1.18 -7.41 -10.88
N PHE A 84 -0.03 -8.08 -10.70
CA PHE A 84 1.22 -7.66 -11.28
C PHE A 84 1.40 -8.34 -12.64
N GLY A 85 0.97 -7.66 -13.69
CA GLY A 85 1.01 -8.20 -15.05
C GLY A 85 2.24 -7.78 -15.85
N LEU A 86 2.24 -8.07 -17.15
CA LEU A 86 3.38 -7.79 -18.02
C LEU A 86 3.71 -6.31 -18.12
N LEU A 87 2.71 -5.43 -18.19
CA LEU A 87 2.95 -3.98 -18.24
C LEU A 87 3.66 -3.50 -16.96
N ALA A 88 3.21 -3.96 -15.81
CA ALA A 88 3.88 -3.65 -14.54
C ALA A 88 5.29 -4.21 -14.49
N ALA A 89 5.53 -5.41 -15.03
CA ALA A 89 6.85 -6.01 -15.12
C ALA A 89 7.79 -5.18 -15.99
N ARG A 90 7.32 -4.66 -17.11
CA ARG A 90 8.11 -3.78 -17.98
C ARG A 90 8.49 -2.47 -17.28
N VAL A 91 7.54 -1.86 -16.59
CA VAL A 91 7.78 -0.64 -15.79
C VAL A 91 8.77 -0.94 -14.68
N HIS A 92 8.62 -2.06 -13.98
CA HIS A 92 9.51 -2.47 -12.90
C HIS A 92 10.96 -2.63 -13.38
N ALA A 93 11.17 -3.30 -14.51
CA ALA A 93 12.50 -3.48 -15.09
C ALA A 93 13.16 -2.15 -15.41
N ARG A 94 12.42 -1.18 -15.94
CA ARG A 94 12.90 0.15 -16.24
C ARG A 94 13.29 0.93 -14.97
N ILE A 95 12.41 0.94 -13.96
CA ILE A 95 12.68 1.59 -12.67
C ILE A 95 13.94 1.02 -12.04
N TRP A 96 14.06 -0.28 -12.01
CA TRP A 96 15.20 -0.98 -11.44
C TRP A 96 16.50 -0.59 -12.14
N ALA A 97 16.49 -0.56 -13.47
CA ALA A 97 17.66 -0.12 -14.26
C ALA A 97 18.03 1.35 -13.99
N GLU A 98 17.03 2.25 -13.95
CA GLU A 98 17.25 3.68 -13.68
C GLU A 98 17.84 3.91 -12.29
N LEU A 99 17.34 3.23 -11.27
CA LEU A 99 17.86 3.31 -9.91
C LEU A 99 19.29 2.79 -9.82
N ALA A 100 19.60 1.70 -10.49
CA ALA A 100 20.95 1.13 -10.52
C ALA A 100 21.95 2.11 -11.14
N VAL A 101 21.58 2.75 -12.26
CA VAL A 101 22.43 3.76 -12.92
C VAL A 101 22.64 4.98 -12.01
N ALA A 102 21.60 5.40 -11.29
CA ALA A 102 21.68 6.54 -10.38
C ALA A 102 22.38 6.20 -9.05
N GLY A 103 22.73 4.94 -8.82
CA GLY A 103 23.34 4.50 -7.56
C GLY A 103 22.38 4.61 -6.37
N GLN A 104 21.08 4.50 -6.61
CA GLN A 104 20.06 4.65 -5.58
C GLN A 104 19.35 3.33 -5.32
N GLU A 105 18.92 3.13 -4.07
CA GLU A 105 18.21 1.94 -3.66
C GLU A 105 16.79 2.27 -3.24
N VAL A 106 15.86 1.39 -3.62
CA VAL A 106 14.48 1.34 -3.16
C VAL A 106 14.19 -0.11 -2.82
N GLY A 107 13.47 -0.36 -1.74
CA GLY A 107 13.12 -1.72 -1.32
C GLY A 107 12.47 -2.52 -2.45
N ALA A 108 12.74 -3.82 -2.51
CA ALA A 108 12.26 -4.68 -3.58
C ALA A 108 10.72 -4.66 -3.71
N HIS A 109 10.00 -4.74 -2.59
CA HIS A 109 8.53 -4.69 -2.60
C HIS A 109 8.01 -3.30 -2.97
N ASP A 110 8.68 -2.24 -2.52
CA ASP A 110 8.30 -0.87 -2.88
C ASP A 110 8.45 -0.61 -4.38
N ARG A 111 9.47 -1.19 -5.01
CA ARG A 111 9.61 -1.13 -6.47
C ARG A 111 8.44 -1.80 -7.20
N LEU A 112 7.97 -2.94 -6.67
CA LEU A 112 6.81 -3.65 -7.24
C LEU A 112 5.53 -2.82 -7.10
N VAL A 113 5.31 -2.21 -5.93
CA VAL A 113 4.17 -1.32 -5.71
C VAL A 113 4.21 -0.13 -6.66
N ALA A 114 5.37 0.54 -6.76
CA ALA A 114 5.55 1.68 -7.65
C ALA A 114 5.30 1.32 -9.11
N ALA A 115 5.82 0.18 -9.56
CA ALA A 115 5.62 -0.29 -10.93
C ALA A 115 4.15 -0.58 -11.23
N ALA A 116 3.43 -1.20 -10.31
CA ALA A 116 2.01 -1.46 -10.46
C ALA A 116 1.21 -0.16 -10.57
N ALA A 117 1.52 0.82 -9.73
CA ALA A 117 0.87 2.13 -9.75
C ALA A 117 1.13 2.87 -11.07
N ILE A 118 2.38 2.97 -11.50
CA ILE A 118 2.75 3.64 -12.76
C ILE A 118 2.09 2.96 -13.94
N ALA A 119 2.11 1.63 -14.00
CA ALA A 119 1.48 0.87 -15.09
C ALA A 119 -0.03 1.13 -15.18
N ALA A 120 -0.70 1.35 -14.06
CA ALA A 120 -2.12 1.67 -14.00
C ALA A 120 -2.42 3.15 -14.21
N GLY A 121 -1.41 4.02 -14.21
CA GLY A 121 -1.60 5.47 -14.24
C GLY A 121 -2.09 6.02 -12.91
N TRP A 122 -1.76 5.37 -11.81
CA TRP A 122 -2.20 5.69 -10.46
C TRP A 122 -1.05 6.26 -9.62
N ARG A 123 -1.39 6.90 -8.51
CA ARG A 123 -0.43 7.32 -7.48
C ARG A 123 -0.37 6.30 -6.35
N VAL A 124 0.67 6.39 -5.54
CA VAL A 124 0.83 5.57 -4.33
C VAL A 124 0.43 6.38 -3.10
N GLY A 125 -0.47 5.83 -2.29
CA GLY A 125 -0.77 6.33 -0.96
C GLY A 125 0.10 5.61 0.06
N THR A 126 0.87 6.34 0.84
CA THR A 126 1.83 5.77 1.78
C THR A 126 1.91 6.58 3.06
N ALA A 127 2.20 5.93 4.18
CA ALA A 127 2.53 6.60 5.43
C ALA A 127 4.00 7.04 5.47
N ASN A 128 4.83 6.54 4.55
CA ASN A 128 6.26 6.88 4.48
C ASN A 128 6.68 7.20 3.04
N ILE A 129 6.54 8.47 2.68
CA ILE A 129 6.84 8.95 1.33
C ILE A 129 8.32 8.74 0.92
N ARG A 130 9.22 8.65 1.89
CA ARG A 130 10.64 8.44 1.64
C ARG A 130 10.95 7.12 0.94
N ASN A 131 10.07 6.12 1.09
CA ASN A 131 10.24 4.84 0.42
C ASN A 131 10.11 4.96 -1.10
N PHE A 132 9.50 6.04 -1.59
CA PHE A 132 9.16 6.22 -3.01
C PHE A 132 9.74 7.48 -3.66
N ASP A 133 10.34 8.39 -2.90
CA ASP A 133 10.75 9.71 -3.39
C ASP A 133 11.87 9.67 -4.44
N ARG A 134 12.61 8.55 -4.54
CA ARG A 134 13.67 8.34 -5.54
C ARG A 134 13.15 7.89 -6.91
N ILE A 135 11.85 7.64 -7.01
CA ILE A 135 11.21 7.20 -8.26
C ILE A 135 10.55 8.41 -8.90
N ALA A 136 11.26 9.03 -9.87
CA ALA A 136 10.89 10.33 -10.41
C ALA A 136 9.54 10.36 -11.13
N SER A 137 9.14 9.24 -11.74
CA SER A 137 7.89 9.15 -12.52
C SER A 137 6.66 8.79 -11.68
N LEU A 138 6.80 8.71 -10.36
CA LEU A 138 5.74 8.29 -9.45
C LEU A 138 5.16 9.47 -8.69
N ASP A 139 3.84 9.61 -8.73
CA ASP A 139 3.11 10.52 -7.85
C ASP A 139 2.78 9.80 -6.55
N THR A 140 2.91 10.51 -5.44
CA THR A 140 2.67 9.96 -4.10
C THR A 140 1.71 10.84 -3.31
N LEU A 141 1.02 10.22 -2.36
CA LEU A 141 0.11 10.88 -1.43
C LEU A 141 0.40 10.35 -0.03
N THR A 142 0.63 11.26 0.92
CA THR A 142 0.84 10.86 2.32
C THR A 142 -0.49 10.56 2.99
N ILE A 143 -0.60 9.35 3.55
CA ILE A 143 -1.77 8.91 4.33
C ILE A 143 -1.25 8.40 5.66
N SER A 144 -1.61 9.07 6.75
CA SER A 144 -1.15 8.72 8.10
C SER A 144 -2.30 8.80 9.10
N PHE A 145 -2.26 7.91 10.08
CA PHE A 145 -3.22 7.84 11.20
C PHE A 145 -2.59 8.19 12.54
N THR A 146 -1.26 8.31 12.59
CA THR A 146 -0.49 8.50 13.82
C THR A 146 0.22 9.85 13.91
N SER A 147 -0.16 10.81 13.11
CA SER A 147 0.46 12.14 13.11
C SER A 147 0.15 12.95 14.36
#